data_d37d8e2a1d0c9fc9503e1d0fe09e942a
#
_entry.id   d37d8e2a1d0c9fc9503e1d0fe09e942a
#
_cell.length_a   1.000
_cell.length_b   1.000
_cell.length_c   1.000
_cell.angle_alpha   90.00
_cell.angle_beta   90.00
_cell.angle_gamma   90.00
#
_symmetry.space_group_name_H-M   'P 1'
#
loop_
_entity.id
_entity.type
_entity.pdbx_description
1 polymer ?
#
loop_
_entity_poly.entity_id
_entity_poly.type
_entity_poly.pdbx_seq_one_letter_code
_entity_poly.pdbx_strand_id
1 'polypeptide(L)'
;RPGAVVQFHVPRFRKDRVEALERSLLVRLSQNVLTCPTTACFSLLAGDPYYKLGRKLAFFGDGHQFRDVRFDRPVWVVPILGGEFVIDRRFGYRDGLMGGNLWLLGADLDAALSAAEKAARAAAATPGVILPFPGGVAASGSKAGSRYSFAVASTYAEYCPTLREKLGESSRLPEGVGSVMEIIINGRDLATIAAATQAAIRAAVDTPGLLKISAGNYGGRLGKSFIYLKDEGGRVKAEG
;
A
#
# COMPACT_ATOMS: atom_id res chain seq x y z
N ARG A 1 19.14 -11.37 10.38
CA ARG A 1 18.80 -9.95 10.44
C ARG A 1 17.36 -9.77 10.03
N PRO A 2 16.65 -8.72 10.49
CA PRO A 2 15.30 -8.46 10.08
C PRO A 2 15.24 -8.14 8.58
N GLY A 3 14.20 -8.62 7.92
CA GLY A 3 13.90 -8.30 6.52
C GLY A 3 12.79 -7.24 6.43
N ALA A 4 12.71 -6.57 5.29
CA ALA A 4 11.60 -5.69 4.95
C ALA A 4 11.06 -6.06 3.56
N VAL A 5 9.75 -6.03 3.40
CA VAL A 5 9.09 -6.12 2.11
C VAL A 5 8.78 -4.72 1.62
N VAL A 6 9.26 -4.39 0.43
CA VAL A 6 9.02 -3.09 -0.20
C VAL A 6 8.30 -3.31 -1.53
N GLN A 7 7.27 -2.52 -1.78
CA GLN A 7 6.50 -2.57 -3.00
C GLN A 7 6.57 -1.25 -3.74
N PHE A 8 6.76 -1.32 -5.06
CA PHE A 8 6.81 -0.17 -5.95
C PHE A 8 5.64 -0.21 -6.90
N HIS A 9 5.02 0.93 -7.11
CA HIS A 9 3.86 1.07 -7.99
C HIS A 9 4.04 2.22 -8.97
N VAL A 10 3.47 2.05 -10.15
CA VAL A 10 3.24 3.12 -11.11
C VAL A 10 1.79 3.05 -11.60
N PRO A 11 1.14 4.19 -11.88
CA PRO A 11 -0.23 4.19 -12.37
C PRO A 11 -0.35 3.47 -13.71
N ARG A 12 -1.37 2.62 -13.86
CA ARG A 12 -1.61 1.83 -15.07
C ARG A 12 -1.89 2.68 -16.31
N PHE A 13 -2.44 3.87 -16.15
CA PHE A 13 -2.77 4.77 -17.25
C PHE A 13 -1.54 5.45 -17.89
N ARG A 14 -0.35 5.34 -17.29
CA ARG A 14 0.89 5.82 -17.92
C ARG A 14 1.23 4.98 -19.15
N LYS A 15 1.53 5.64 -20.27
CA LYS A 15 1.97 4.96 -21.49
C LYS A 15 3.33 4.28 -21.32
N ASP A 16 4.23 4.89 -20.55
CA ASP A 16 5.59 4.42 -20.24
C ASP A 16 5.64 3.63 -18.90
N ARG A 17 4.54 3.01 -18.47
CA ARG A 17 4.44 2.41 -17.14
C ARG A 17 5.48 1.33 -16.85
N VAL A 18 5.81 0.52 -17.86
CA VAL A 18 6.80 -0.57 -17.71
C VAL A 18 8.19 0.00 -17.48
N GLU A 19 8.61 0.95 -18.32
CA GLU A 19 9.91 1.62 -18.22
C GLU A 19 9.99 2.51 -16.97
N ALA A 20 8.90 3.18 -16.62
CA ALA A 20 8.82 4.01 -15.43
C ALA A 20 8.96 3.19 -14.15
N LEU A 21 8.35 2.01 -14.09
CA LEU A 21 8.51 1.09 -12.96
C LEU A 21 9.94 0.56 -12.90
N GLU A 22 10.50 0.11 -14.02
CA GLU A 22 11.88 -0.37 -14.06
C GLU A 22 12.88 0.70 -13.60
N ARG A 23 12.73 1.93 -14.10
CA ARG A 23 13.56 3.08 -13.71
C ARG A 23 13.46 3.38 -12.23
N SER A 24 12.24 3.40 -11.68
CA SER A 24 11.99 3.63 -10.26
C SER A 24 12.66 2.57 -9.39
N LEU A 25 12.52 1.30 -9.75
CA LEU A 25 13.17 0.19 -9.08
C LEU A 25 14.70 0.30 -9.15
N LEU A 26 15.24 0.54 -10.35
CA LEU A 26 16.68 0.61 -10.56
C LEU A 26 17.31 1.70 -9.68
N VAL A 27 16.75 2.91 -9.68
CA VAL A 27 17.25 4.02 -8.86
C VAL A 27 17.18 3.68 -7.38
N ARG A 28 16.06 3.13 -6.89
CA ARG A 28 15.91 2.83 -5.47
C ARG A 28 16.81 1.68 -5.01
N LEU A 29 16.90 0.63 -5.81
CA LEU A 29 17.76 -0.52 -5.46
C LEU A 29 19.23 -0.14 -5.50
N SER A 30 19.67 0.67 -6.48
CA SER A 30 21.08 1.07 -6.57
C SER A 30 21.48 2.09 -5.51
N GLN A 31 20.63 3.07 -5.21
CA GLN A 31 20.99 4.20 -4.33
C GLN A 31 20.61 4.00 -2.86
N ASN A 32 19.68 3.10 -2.56
CA ASN A 32 19.19 2.93 -1.19
C ASN A 32 19.42 1.51 -0.65
N VAL A 33 19.42 0.48 -1.50
CA VAL A 33 19.56 -0.90 -1.03
C VAL A 33 20.99 -1.39 -1.17
N LEU A 34 21.62 -1.25 -2.34
CA LEU A 34 23.00 -1.65 -2.57
C LEU A 34 23.98 -0.88 -1.66
N THR A 35 23.68 0.39 -1.42
CA THR A 35 24.51 1.27 -0.57
C THR A 35 24.29 1.05 0.94
N CYS A 36 23.23 0.36 1.33
CA CYS A 36 22.96 0.07 2.73
C CYS A 36 23.80 -1.12 3.21
N PRO A 37 24.54 -0.99 4.31
CA PRO A 37 25.40 -2.06 4.81
C PRO A 37 24.67 -3.37 5.07
N THR A 38 25.28 -4.49 4.68
CA THR A 38 24.83 -5.85 4.99
C THR A 38 23.46 -6.23 4.43
N THR A 39 23.04 -5.61 3.32
CA THR A 39 21.78 -5.95 2.64
C THR A 39 21.97 -6.99 1.55
N ALA A 40 20.87 -7.69 1.24
CA ALA A 40 20.68 -8.46 0.03
C ALA A 40 19.27 -8.14 -0.50
N CYS A 41 19.03 -8.33 -1.79
CA CYS A 41 17.77 -7.94 -2.41
C CYS A 41 17.17 -9.08 -3.24
N PHE A 42 15.95 -9.46 -2.91
CA PHE A 42 15.26 -10.58 -3.54
C PHE A 42 13.87 -10.18 -4.05
N SER A 43 13.47 -10.76 -5.18
CA SER A 43 12.13 -10.60 -5.72
C SER A 43 11.16 -11.53 -5.01
N LEU A 44 10.00 -11.02 -4.58
CA LEU A 44 8.90 -11.85 -4.08
C LEU A 44 7.94 -12.31 -5.19
N LEU A 45 8.04 -11.71 -6.39
CA LEU A 45 7.25 -12.11 -7.54
C LEU A 45 8.12 -12.95 -8.47
N ALA A 46 7.72 -14.20 -8.65
CA ALA A 46 8.35 -15.12 -9.61
C ALA A 46 7.60 -15.08 -10.96
N GLY A 47 8.28 -15.49 -12.02
CA GLY A 47 7.69 -15.67 -13.35
C GLY A 47 7.75 -14.43 -14.25
N ASP A 48 6.97 -14.50 -15.32
CA ASP A 48 6.86 -13.44 -16.33
C ASP A 48 5.62 -12.57 -16.08
N PRO A 49 5.67 -11.27 -16.45
CA PRO A 49 6.83 -10.53 -16.93
C PRO A 49 7.83 -10.15 -15.83
N TYR A 50 9.10 -9.92 -16.20
CA TYR A 50 10.14 -9.53 -15.25
C TYR A 50 11.14 -8.53 -15.84
N TYR A 51 11.83 -7.79 -14.96
CA TYR A 51 13.01 -6.98 -15.29
C TYR A 51 14.29 -7.73 -14.97
N LYS A 52 15.33 -7.50 -15.80
CA LYS A 52 16.69 -7.99 -15.54
C LYS A 52 17.48 -7.05 -14.61
N LEU A 53 16.86 -6.60 -13.52
CA LEU A 53 17.45 -5.60 -12.60
C LEU A 53 18.75 -6.08 -11.98
N GLY A 54 18.83 -7.34 -11.57
CA GLY A 54 20.07 -7.88 -11.02
C GLY A 54 21.27 -7.72 -11.93
N ARG A 55 21.09 -7.93 -13.26
CA ARG A 55 22.15 -7.68 -14.24
C ARG A 55 22.53 -6.20 -14.31
N LYS A 56 21.54 -5.30 -14.28
CA LYS A 56 21.78 -3.85 -14.37
C LYS A 56 22.54 -3.34 -13.15
N LEU A 57 22.17 -3.81 -11.95
CA LEU A 57 22.90 -3.46 -10.73
C LEU A 57 24.28 -4.12 -10.66
N ALA A 58 24.43 -5.33 -11.20
CA ALA A 58 25.69 -6.06 -11.18
C ALA A 58 26.82 -5.33 -11.93
N PHE A 59 26.51 -4.46 -12.88
CA PHE A 59 27.52 -3.61 -13.53
C PHE A 59 28.29 -2.70 -12.57
N PHE A 60 27.74 -2.42 -11.39
CA PHE A 60 28.47 -1.72 -10.33
C PHE A 60 29.71 -2.46 -9.85
N GLY A 61 29.80 -3.77 -10.07
CA GLY A 61 30.99 -4.59 -9.76
C GLY A 61 32.15 -4.42 -10.73
N ASP A 62 32.00 -3.58 -11.76
CA ASP A 62 33.06 -3.18 -12.72
C ASP A 62 33.85 -4.37 -13.33
N GLY A 63 33.14 -5.42 -13.69
CA GLY A 63 33.69 -6.65 -14.26
C GLY A 63 34.02 -7.75 -13.25
N HIS A 64 34.01 -7.44 -11.96
CA HIS A 64 34.27 -8.40 -10.89
C HIS A 64 33.01 -9.10 -10.35
N GLN A 65 31.82 -8.70 -10.80
CA GLN A 65 30.57 -9.38 -10.44
C GLN A 65 30.49 -10.76 -11.10
N PHE A 66 29.85 -11.69 -10.42
CA PHE A 66 29.67 -13.04 -10.94
C PHE A 66 28.27 -13.59 -10.65
N ARG A 67 27.91 -14.67 -11.34
CA ARG A 67 26.65 -15.40 -11.15
C ARG A 67 26.88 -16.51 -10.15
N ASP A 68 25.87 -16.71 -9.29
CA ASP A 68 25.89 -17.76 -8.30
C ASP A 68 24.46 -18.27 -8.03
N VAL A 69 24.36 -19.34 -7.26
CA VAL A 69 23.11 -19.82 -6.66
C VAL A 69 23.28 -19.70 -5.15
N ARG A 70 22.52 -18.79 -4.53
CA ARG A 70 22.50 -18.62 -3.07
C ARG A 70 21.09 -18.61 -2.56
N PHE A 71 20.85 -19.25 -1.43
CA PHE A 71 19.51 -19.36 -0.84
C PHE A 71 18.51 -20.01 -1.81
N ASP A 72 18.95 -21.01 -2.56
CA ASP A 72 18.19 -21.71 -3.62
C ASP A 72 17.68 -20.79 -4.74
N ARG A 73 18.38 -19.67 -4.98
CA ARG A 73 17.99 -18.63 -5.94
C ARG A 73 19.15 -18.30 -6.88
N PRO A 74 18.89 -18.14 -8.18
CA PRO A 74 19.87 -17.65 -9.12
C PRO A 74 20.10 -16.15 -8.93
N VAL A 75 21.28 -15.79 -8.48
CA VAL A 75 21.65 -14.42 -8.09
C VAL A 75 22.81 -13.87 -8.92
N TRP A 76 23.01 -12.56 -8.80
CA TRP A 76 24.28 -11.89 -9.02
C TRP A 76 24.92 -11.57 -7.67
N VAL A 77 26.22 -11.76 -7.60
CA VAL A 77 27.07 -11.34 -6.48
C VAL A 77 27.91 -10.20 -6.96
N VAL A 78 27.84 -9.09 -6.25
CA VAL A 78 28.53 -7.84 -6.58
C VAL A 78 29.52 -7.53 -5.46
N PRO A 79 30.82 -7.49 -5.74
CA PRO A 79 31.81 -7.05 -4.76
C PRO A 79 31.56 -5.57 -4.40
N ILE A 80 31.57 -5.28 -3.10
CA ILE A 80 31.42 -3.94 -2.54
C ILE A 80 32.40 -3.76 -1.40
N LEU A 81 32.66 -2.54 -0.95
CA LEU A 81 33.61 -2.26 0.14
C LEU A 81 33.29 -3.01 1.43
N GLY A 82 31.99 -3.24 1.71
CA GLY A 82 31.52 -3.98 2.88
C GLY A 82 31.53 -5.51 2.71
N GLY A 83 32.04 -6.03 1.59
CA GLY A 83 32.04 -7.45 1.25
C GLY A 83 31.32 -7.74 -0.05
N GLU A 84 30.16 -8.37 0.01
CA GLU A 84 29.38 -8.77 -1.16
C GLU A 84 27.92 -8.28 -1.04
N PHE A 85 27.38 -7.77 -2.15
CA PHE A 85 25.95 -7.54 -2.29
C PHE A 85 25.33 -8.64 -3.17
N VAL A 86 24.31 -9.31 -2.63
CA VAL A 86 23.61 -10.41 -3.31
C VAL A 86 22.25 -9.93 -3.81
N ILE A 87 21.97 -10.15 -5.09
CA ILE A 87 20.72 -9.71 -5.70
C ILE A 87 20.15 -10.74 -6.67
N ASP A 88 18.84 -10.97 -6.63
CA ASP A 88 18.14 -11.81 -7.62
C ASP A 88 18.41 -11.35 -9.06
N ARG A 89 18.52 -12.30 -9.97
CA ARG A 89 18.74 -12.01 -11.39
C ARG A 89 17.54 -11.34 -12.04
N ARG A 90 16.32 -11.69 -11.60
CA ARG A 90 15.04 -11.28 -12.19
C ARG A 90 14.12 -10.72 -11.12
N PHE A 91 13.43 -9.66 -11.47
CA PHE A 91 12.41 -9.05 -10.61
C PHE A 91 11.08 -9.06 -11.34
N GLY A 92 10.17 -9.90 -10.90
CA GLY A 92 8.83 -9.99 -11.44
C GLY A 92 8.01 -8.74 -11.17
N TYR A 93 7.07 -8.45 -12.06
CA TYR A 93 6.06 -7.42 -11.85
C TYR A 93 4.72 -7.87 -12.41
N ARG A 94 3.65 -7.25 -11.96
CA ARG A 94 2.29 -7.53 -12.45
C ARG A 94 1.37 -6.35 -12.26
N ASP A 95 0.26 -6.33 -12.99
CA ASP A 95 -0.86 -5.45 -12.68
C ASP A 95 -1.48 -5.88 -11.35
N GLY A 96 -1.98 -4.89 -10.60
CA GLY A 96 -2.68 -5.08 -9.34
C GLY A 96 -3.71 -3.96 -9.15
N LEU A 97 -4.55 -4.10 -8.14
CA LEU A 97 -5.52 -3.10 -7.75
C LEU A 97 -5.04 -2.35 -6.51
N MET A 98 -5.19 -1.04 -6.56
CA MET A 98 -4.78 -0.13 -5.48
C MET A 98 -5.96 0.70 -5.00
N GLY A 99 -5.94 1.02 -3.69
CA GLY A 99 -6.80 2.06 -3.14
C GLY A 99 -8.14 1.59 -2.59
N GLY A 100 -8.34 0.30 -2.35
CA GLY A 100 -9.41 -0.13 -1.43
C GLY A 100 -9.17 0.55 -0.08
N ASN A 101 -10.19 1.15 0.54
CA ASN A 101 -10.00 1.82 1.82
C ASN A 101 -11.14 1.54 2.80
N LEU A 102 -10.81 1.68 4.08
CA LEU A 102 -11.77 1.75 5.18
C LEU A 102 -11.43 2.95 6.05
N TRP A 103 -12.46 3.61 6.54
CA TRP A 103 -12.36 4.65 7.54
C TRP A 103 -12.93 4.15 8.87
N LEU A 104 -12.14 4.25 9.92
CA LEU A 104 -12.46 3.86 11.28
C LEU A 104 -12.71 5.16 12.06
N LEU A 105 -13.99 5.42 12.36
CA LEU A 105 -14.44 6.62 13.05
C LEU A 105 -14.62 6.30 14.52
N GLY A 106 -13.74 6.81 15.37
CA GLY A 106 -13.75 6.59 16.82
C GLY A 106 -14.22 7.82 17.61
N ALA A 107 -14.67 7.57 18.82
CA ALA A 107 -15.00 8.63 19.76
C ALA A 107 -13.79 9.53 20.06
N ASP A 108 -12.61 8.94 20.07
CA ASP A 108 -11.32 9.61 20.29
C ASP A 108 -10.22 8.98 19.42
N LEU A 109 -8.99 9.49 19.59
CA LEU A 109 -7.82 9.03 18.86
C LEU A 109 -7.49 7.58 19.16
N ASP A 110 -7.54 7.18 20.41
CA ASP A 110 -7.14 5.84 20.87
C ASP A 110 -8.10 4.77 20.35
N ALA A 111 -9.40 5.05 20.38
CA ALA A 111 -10.43 4.18 19.82
C ALA A 111 -10.29 4.01 18.31
N ALA A 112 -10.10 5.12 17.57
CA ALA A 112 -9.92 5.08 16.13
C ALA A 112 -8.64 4.34 15.73
N LEU A 113 -7.53 4.59 16.42
CA LEU A 113 -6.24 3.95 16.16
C LEU A 113 -6.28 2.46 16.49
N SER A 114 -6.80 2.10 17.67
CA SER A 114 -6.94 0.69 18.07
C SER A 114 -7.77 -0.12 17.07
N ALA A 115 -8.89 0.45 16.60
CA ALA A 115 -9.73 -0.19 15.58
C ALA A 115 -8.97 -0.32 14.23
N ALA A 116 -8.25 0.73 13.82
CA ALA A 116 -7.49 0.73 12.59
C ALA A 116 -6.33 -0.29 12.62
N GLU A 117 -5.62 -0.42 13.73
CA GLU A 117 -4.56 -1.42 13.89
C GLU A 117 -5.08 -2.86 13.85
N LYS A 118 -6.23 -3.14 14.47
CA LYS A 118 -6.88 -4.45 14.38
C LYS A 118 -7.29 -4.76 12.93
N ALA A 119 -7.92 -3.80 12.28
CA ALA A 119 -8.31 -3.89 10.88
C ALA A 119 -7.10 -4.12 9.96
N ALA A 120 -6.03 -3.35 10.14
CA ALA A 120 -4.81 -3.45 9.36
C ALA A 120 -4.13 -4.82 9.51
N ARG A 121 -3.99 -5.33 10.75
CA ARG A 121 -3.44 -6.66 11.01
C ARG A 121 -4.25 -7.77 10.33
N ALA A 122 -5.57 -7.70 10.41
CA ALA A 122 -6.45 -8.69 9.79
C ALA A 122 -6.39 -8.63 8.25
N ALA A 123 -6.39 -7.43 7.66
CA ALA A 123 -6.25 -7.25 6.23
C ALA A 123 -4.88 -7.77 5.73
N ALA A 124 -3.80 -7.44 6.43
CA ALA A 124 -2.44 -7.85 6.06
C ALA A 124 -2.22 -9.37 6.11
N ALA A 125 -3.01 -10.09 6.92
CA ALA A 125 -2.98 -11.54 6.95
C ALA A 125 -3.62 -12.22 5.72
N THR A 126 -4.34 -11.46 4.87
CA THR A 126 -4.93 -11.99 3.64
C THR A 126 -3.85 -12.15 2.56
N PRO A 127 -3.61 -13.37 2.05
CA PRO A 127 -2.59 -13.58 1.02
C PRO A 127 -2.84 -12.74 -0.23
N GLY A 128 -1.80 -12.06 -0.72
CA GLY A 128 -1.88 -11.21 -1.91
C GLY A 128 -2.35 -9.77 -1.65
N VAL A 129 -2.37 -9.36 -0.39
CA VAL A 129 -2.67 -7.99 0.06
C VAL A 129 -1.43 -7.32 0.63
N ILE A 130 -1.33 -6.03 0.41
CA ILE A 130 -0.34 -5.14 1.04
C ILE A 130 -1.03 -3.85 1.49
N LEU A 131 -0.66 -3.39 2.68
CA LEU A 131 -1.03 -2.09 3.21
C LEU A 131 0.18 -1.14 3.11
N PRO A 132 0.06 0.01 2.43
CA PRO A 132 1.23 0.82 2.04
C PRO A 132 1.83 1.70 3.14
N PHE A 133 1.16 1.86 4.28
CA PHE A 133 1.62 2.76 5.35
C PHE A 133 2.28 1.99 6.50
N PRO A 134 3.14 2.65 7.30
CA PRO A 134 3.68 2.04 8.52
C PRO A 134 2.55 1.57 9.43
N GLY A 135 2.61 0.30 9.88
CA GLY A 135 1.53 -0.34 10.63
C GLY A 135 0.22 -0.53 9.86
N GLY A 136 0.18 -0.16 8.58
CA GLY A 136 -1.00 -0.24 7.71
C GLY A 136 -2.02 0.88 7.91
N VAL A 137 -1.74 1.86 8.76
CA VAL A 137 -2.69 2.93 9.15
C VAL A 137 -2.26 4.27 8.56
N ALA A 138 -3.22 5.05 8.06
CA ALA A 138 -3.05 6.41 7.56
C ALA A 138 -3.99 7.37 8.31
N ALA A 139 -3.53 8.60 8.53
CA ALA A 139 -4.30 9.64 9.22
C ALA A 139 -4.60 10.87 8.35
N SER A 140 -4.15 10.89 7.09
CA SER A 140 -4.23 12.08 6.23
C SER A 140 -5.63 12.38 5.70
N GLY A 141 -6.47 11.35 5.50
CA GLY A 141 -7.84 11.51 4.99
C GLY A 141 -7.88 12.20 3.63
N SER A 142 -7.09 11.74 2.67
CA SER A 142 -6.96 12.37 1.35
C SER A 142 -8.22 12.21 0.51
N LYS A 143 -8.50 13.22 -0.32
CA LYS A 143 -9.47 13.16 -1.43
C LYS A 143 -8.81 13.57 -2.74
N ALA A 144 -9.40 13.16 -3.86
CA ALA A 144 -8.99 13.62 -5.18
C ALA A 144 -9.36 15.10 -5.37
N GLY A 145 -8.42 15.85 -5.96
CA GLY A 145 -8.55 17.28 -6.21
C GLY A 145 -8.21 18.16 -5.01
N SER A 146 -8.07 19.44 -5.28
CA SER A 146 -7.72 20.48 -4.33
C SER A 146 -8.27 21.82 -4.80
N ARG A 147 -8.40 22.78 -3.90
CA ARG A 147 -8.63 24.19 -4.26
C ARG A 147 -7.40 24.81 -4.92
N TYR A 148 -6.25 24.22 -4.79
CA TYR A 148 -5.02 24.68 -5.41
C TYR A 148 -4.76 23.92 -6.71
N SER A 149 -4.57 24.63 -7.82
CA SER A 149 -4.44 24.04 -9.15
C SER A 149 -3.24 23.10 -9.32
N PHE A 150 -2.18 23.31 -8.54
CA PHE A 150 -0.98 22.46 -8.56
C PHE A 150 -1.13 21.17 -7.75
N ALA A 151 -2.13 21.04 -6.88
CA ALA A 151 -2.28 19.89 -6.00
C ALA A 151 -3.36 18.93 -6.52
N VAL A 152 -2.96 17.70 -6.82
CA VAL A 152 -3.85 16.64 -7.34
C VAL A 152 -4.70 15.99 -6.26
N ALA A 153 -4.33 16.16 -5.00
CA ALA A 153 -5.03 15.64 -3.83
C ALA A 153 -4.97 16.65 -2.67
N SER A 154 -5.90 16.52 -1.75
CA SER A 154 -5.96 17.36 -0.53
C SER A 154 -6.68 16.62 0.58
N THR A 155 -6.67 17.17 1.80
CA THR A 155 -7.42 16.58 2.92
C THR A 155 -8.91 16.55 2.64
N TYR A 156 -9.59 15.52 3.14
CA TYR A 156 -11.05 15.42 3.09
C TYR A 156 -11.65 16.20 4.28
N ALA A 157 -11.67 17.51 4.14
CA ALA A 157 -12.01 18.45 5.21
C ALA A 157 -13.33 18.13 5.92
N GLU A 158 -14.33 17.66 5.18
CA GLU A 158 -15.66 17.32 5.71
C GLU A 158 -15.63 16.21 6.78
N TYR A 159 -14.54 15.44 6.85
CA TYR A 159 -14.31 14.38 7.84
C TYR A 159 -13.19 14.71 8.84
N CYS A 160 -12.73 15.96 8.88
CA CYS A 160 -11.74 16.40 9.86
C CYS A 160 -12.45 16.90 11.13
N PRO A 161 -12.25 16.25 12.30
CA PRO A 161 -12.91 16.65 13.54
C PRO A 161 -12.64 18.10 13.94
N THR A 162 -11.40 18.57 13.75
CA THR A 162 -10.99 19.95 14.05
C THR A 162 -11.67 21.02 13.18
N LEU A 163 -12.32 20.61 12.09
CA LEU A 163 -13.05 21.49 11.19
C LEU A 163 -14.57 21.44 11.39
N ARG A 164 -15.07 20.61 12.29
CA ARG A 164 -16.52 20.38 12.50
C ARG A 164 -17.27 21.70 12.68
N GLU A 165 -16.86 22.51 13.63
CA GLU A 165 -17.51 23.79 13.92
C GLU A 165 -17.42 24.76 12.75
N LYS A 166 -16.26 24.87 12.13
CA LYS A 166 -16.02 25.75 10.99
C LYS A 166 -16.83 25.39 9.77
N LEU A 167 -17.11 24.11 9.55
CA LEU A 167 -17.86 23.61 8.40
C LEU A 167 -19.36 23.54 8.66
N GLY A 168 -19.78 23.52 9.92
CA GLY A 168 -21.20 23.41 10.29
C GLY A 168 -21.91 22.29 9.56
N GLU A 169 -22.98 22.57 8.85
CA GLU A 169 -23.79 21.61 8.07
C GLU A 169 -23.01 20.91 6.94
N SER A 170 -21.87 21.47 6.51
CA SER A 170 -21.01 20.82 5.52
C SER A 170 -20.14 19.72 6.12
N SER A 171 -20.04 19.60 7.44
CA SER A 171 -19.36 18.48 8.09
C SER A 171 -20.14 17.19 7.90
N ARG A 172 -19.46 16.13 7.52
CA ARG A 172 -20.03 14.78 7.37
C ARG A 172 -19.69 13.85 8.52
N LEU A 173 -19.05 14.38 9.55
CA LEU A 173 -18.72 13.61 10.74
C LEU A 173 -19.99 13.31 11.54
N PRO A 174 -20.27 12.03 11.85
CA PRO A 174 -21.33 11.68 12.81
C PRO A 174 -21.07 12.33 14.17
N GLU A 175 -22.13 12.53 14.93
CA GLU A 175 -22.05 12.98 16.31
C GLU A 175 -21.15 12.06 17.15
N GLY A 176 -20.41 12.61 18.11
CA GLY A 176 -19.52 11.88 18.99
C GLY A 176 -18.18 11.46 18.36
N VAL A 177 -17.97 11.57 17.05
CA VAL A 177 -16.70 11.21 16.43
C VAL A 177 -15.64 12.27 16.70
N GLY A 178 -14.58 11.88 17.39
CA GLY A 178 -13.42 12.72 17.71
C GLY A 178 -12.17 12.44 16.87
N SER A 179 -12.10 11.27 16.20
CA SER A 179 -10.97 10.91 15.34
C SER A 179 -11.38 9.98 14.21
N VAL A 180 -10.68 10.08 13.08
CA VAL A 180 -10.85 9.19 11.93
C VAL A 180 -9.49 8.68 11.48
N MET A 181 -9.34 7.36 11.41
CA MET A 181 -8.19 6.69 10.82
C MET A 181 -8.59 5.96 9.55
N GLU A 182 -7.64 5.85 8.64
CA GLU A 182 -7.83 5.18 7.35
C GLU A 182 -6.87 4.01 7.21
N ILE A 183 -7.32 2.93 6.59
CA ILE A 183 -6.45 1.89 6.06
C ILE A 183 -6.63 1.82 4.54
N ILE A 184 -5.52 1.67 3.83
CA ILE A 184 -5.51 1.49 2.37
C ILE A 184 -5.14 0.05 2.08
N ILE A 185 -5.92 -0.62 1.24
CA ILE A 185 -5.75 -2.02 0.90
C ILE A 185 -5.41 -2.14 -0.58
N ASN A 186 -4.19 -2.56 -0.87
CA ASN A 186 -3.76 -2.91 -2.22
C ASN A 186 -3.77 -4.43 -2.36
N GLY A 187 -4.26 -4.95 -3.46
CA GLY A 187 -4.38 -6.39 -3.64
C GLY A 187 -4.13 -6.85 -5.07
N ARG A 188 -3.96 -8.15 -5.20
CA ARG A 188 -3.73 -8.79 -6.49
C ARG A 188 -4.93 -8.62 -7.43
N ASP A 189 -6.14 -8.72 -6.89
CA ASP A 189 -7.41 -8.65 -7.61
C ASP A 189 -8.52 -8.15 -6.68
N LEU A 190 -9.70 -7.89 -7.25
CA LEU A 190 -10.85 -7.35 -6.52
C LEU A 190 -11.36 -8.29 -5.42
N ALA A 191 -11.38 -9.60 -5.70
CA ALA A 191 -11.83 -10.61 -4.73
C ALA A 191 -10.91 -10.64 -3.51
N THR A 192 -9.59 -10.54 -3.72
CA THR A 192 -8.60 -10.48 -2.65
C THR A 192 -8.79 -9.23 -1.77
N ILE A 193 -9.02 -8.07 -2.39
CA ILE A 193 -9.28 -6.82 -1.64
C ILE A 193 -10.59 -6.92 -0.86
N ALA A 194 -11.65 -7.48 -1.47
CA ALA A 194 -12.94 -7.67 -0.79
C ALA A 194 -12.82 -8.60 0.42
N ALA A 195 -12.10 -9.70 0.29
CA ALA A 195 -11.84 -10.62 1.41
C ALA A 195 -11.06 -9.94 2.55
N ALA A 196 -10.02 -9.17 2.21
CA ALA A 196 -9.25 -8.40 3.19
C ALA A 196 -10.10 -7.31 3.86
N THR A 197 -10.95 -6.62 3.10
CA THR A 197 -11.90 -5.63 3.62
C THR A 197 -12.86 -6.26 4.62
N GLN A 198 -13.41 -7.43 4.30
CA GLN A 198 -14.30 -8.16 5.19
C GLN A 198 -13.58 -8.62 6.48
N ALA A 199 -12.35 -9.13 6.36
CA ALA A 199 -11.54 -9.52 7.51
C ALA A 199 -11.24 -8.31 8.41
N ALA A 200 -10.89 -7.16 7.81
CA ALA A 200 -10.63 -5.92 8.52
C ALA A 200 -11.86 -5.43 9.32
N ILE A 201 -13.04 -5.43 8.69
CA ILE A 201 -14.30 -5.02 9.34
C ILE A 201 -14.59 -5.93 10.53
N ARG A 202 -14.53 -7.26 10.37
CA ARG A 202 -14.78 -8.22 11.45
C ARG A 202 -13.84 -8.04 12.63
N ALA A 203 -12.57 -7.72 12.36
CA ALA A 203 -11.59 -7.54 13.43
C ALA A 203 -11.75 -6.23 14.21
N ALA A 204 -12.33 -5.21 13.57
CA ALA A 204 -12.44 -3.87 14.13
C ALA A 204 -13.80 -3.61 14.83
N VAL A 205 -14.89 -4.27 14.40
CA VAL A 205 -16.27 -3.90 14.74
C VAL A 205 -16.55 -3.84 16.24
N ASP A 206 -15.94 -4.72 17.02
CA ASP A 206 -16.14 -4.80 18.47
C ASP A 206 -15.09 -3.98 19.27
N THR A 207 -14.39 -3.05 18.61
CA THR A 207 -13.42 -2.21 19.34
C THR A 207 -14.16 -1.16 20.18
N PRO A 208 -13.91 -1.09 21.48
CA PRO A 208 -14.51 -0.07 22.34
C PRO A 208 -14.26 1.34 21.81
N GLY A 209 -15.30 2.18 21.80
CA GLY A 209 -15.21 3.54 21.27
C GLY A 209 -15.20 3.68 19.75
N LEU A 210 -15.20 2.59 18.98
CA LEU A 210 -15.43 2.66 17.54
C LEU A 210 -16.92 2.94 17.29
N LEU A 211 -17.22 4.04 16.63
CA LEU A 211 -18.61 4.49 16.40
C LEU A 211 -19.11 4.11 15.01
N LYS A 212 -18.23 4.09 14.00
CA LYS A 212 -18.62 3.78 12.63
C LYS A 212 -17.44 3.28 11.80
N ILE A 213 -17.71 2.35 10.92
CA ILE A 213 -16.82 1.98 9.81
C ILE A 213 -17.43 2.50 8.52
N SER A 214 -16.64 3.15 7.69
CA SER A 214 -17.05 3.71 6.40
C SER A 214 -15.96 3.49 5.35
N ALA A 215 -16.20 3.95 4.13
CA ALA A 215 -15.21 3.96 3.07
C ALA A 215 -15.43 5.16 2.14
N GLY A 216 -14.36 5.61 1.49
CA GLY A 216 -14.42 6.67 0.50
C GLY A 216 -14.24 6.11 -0.90
N ASN A 217 -15.16 6.45 -1.81
CA ASN A 217 -15.01 6.11 -3.24
C ASN A 217 -14.92 7.35 -4.13
N TYR A 218 -15.01 8.53 -3.57
CA TYR A 218 -14.91 9.81 -4.30
C TYR A 218 -15.81 9.90 -5.53
N GLY A 219 -16.99 9.23 -5.49
CA GLY A 219 -17.92 9.17 -6.61
C GLY A 219 -17.37 8.40 -7.82
N GLY A 220 -16.52 7.40 -7.61
CA GLY A 220 -15.92 6.58 -8.67
C GLY A 220 -14.80 7.26 -9.45
N ARG A 221 -14.30 8.42 -9.00
CA ARG A 221 -13.28 9.19 -9.73
C ARG A 221 -11.90 8.54 -9.75
N LEU A 222 -11.59 7.70 -8.75
CA LEU A 222 -10.27 7.06 -8.61
C LEU A 222 -10.24 5.61 -9.05
N GLY A 223 -11.38 4.94 -9.22
CA GLY A 223 -11.45 3.54 -9.61
C GLY A 223 -12.77 3.18 -10.27
N LYS A 224 -12.73 2.17 -11.12
CA LYS A 224 -13.92 1.64 -11.81
C LYS A 224 -14.58 0.50 -11.02
N SER A 225 -13.85 -0.07 -10.05
CA SER A 225 -14.33 -1.17 -9.22
C SER A 225 -14.86 -0.65 -7.89
N PHE A 226 -15.88 -1.30 -7.37
CA PHE A 226 -16.57 -0.91 -6.15
C PHE A 226 -16.59 -2.07 -5.17
N ILE A 227 -16.38 -1.77 -3.89
CA ILE A 227 -16.61 -2.69 -2.79
C ILE A 227 -17.63 -2.03 -1.86
N TYR A 228 -18.83 -2.58 -1.84
CA TYR A 228 -19.89 -2.15 -0.95
C TYR A 228 -19.70 -2.80 0.41
N LEU A 229 -19.73 -2.00 1.48
CA LEU A 229 -19.54 -2.50 2.85
C LEU A 229 -20.75 -3.28 3.37
N LYS A 230 -21.91 -3.03 2.77
CA LYS A 230 -23.15 -3.77 3.02
C LYS A 230 -23.84 -4.03 1.69
N ASP A 231 -24.23 -5.29 1.45
CA ASP A 231 -25.27 -5.67 0.51
C ASP A 231 -26.61 -5.82 1.25
N GLU A 232 -27.65 -6.24 0.54
CA GLU A 232 -28.98 -6.52 1.14
C GLU A 232 -28.94 -7.63 2.21
N GLY A 233 -27.89 -8.46 2.22
CA GLY A 233 -27.62 -9.50 3.23
C GLY A 233 -26.58 -9.11 4.28
N GLY A 234 -26.13 -7.85 4.32
CA GLY A 234 -25.13 -7.36 5.28
C GLY A 234 -23.69 -7.82 4.99
N ARG A 235 -23.40 -8.29 3.78
CA ARG A 235 -22.10 -8.80 3.35
C ARG A 235 -21.36 -7.74 2.54
N VAL A 236 -20.02 -7.88 2.50
CA VAL A 236 -19.17 -7.08 1.61
C VAL A 236 -19.37 -7.59 0.17
N LYS A 237 -19.79 -6.72 -0.75
CA LYS A 237 -19.98 -7.01 -2.17
C LYS A 237 -18.96 -6.22 -3.00
N ALA A 238 -18.36 -6.85 -3.99
CA ALA A 238 -17.43 -6.24 -4.92
C ALA A 238 -17.99 -6.29 -6.35
N GLU A 239 -17.91 -5.15 -7.05
CA GLU A 239 -18.29 -5.01 -8.46
C GLU A 239 -17.13 -4.32 -9.20
N GLY A 240 -16.78 -4.85 -10.36
CA GLY A 240 -15.68 -4.36 -11.19
C GLY A 240 -16.00 -4.35 -12.67
#